data_66601cb9d136de788d6d9d22bffbbbad
#
_entry.id   66601cb9d136de788d6d9d22bffbbbad
#
_cell.length_a   1.000
_cell.length_b   1.000
_cell.length_c   1.000
_cell.angle_alpha   90.00
_cell.angle_beta   90.00
_cell.angle_gamma   90.00
#
_symmetry.space_group_name_H-M   'P 1'
#
loop_
_entity.id
_entity.type
_entity.pdbx_description
1 polymer ?
#
loop_
_entity_poly.entity_id
_entity_poly.type
_entity_poly.pdbx_seq_one_letter_code
_entity_poly.pdbx_strand_id
1 'polypeptide(L)'
;LYAALAAVQPVQYGALILQDGLPNNLSRAPELFFCTDAQGNIQTRQTRPMKGTQPRHSDPAKRSRPPGFSCDRPKNRAENLMIVDLLRNDMARVCQPGSVKVPGLFKVET
;
A
#
# COMPACT_ATOMS: atom_id res chain seq x y z
N LEU A 1 -16.68 -4.82 -17.30
CA LEU A 1 -15.26 -5.09 -17.01
C LEU A 1 -14.90 -4.74 -15.56
N TYR A 2 -15.13 -3.50 -15.07
CA TYR A 2 -14.76 -3.10 -13.70
C TYR A 2 -15.47 -3.94 -12.62
N ALA A 3 -16.75 -4.22 -12.75
CA ALA A 3 -17.49 -5.06 -11.82
C ALA A 3 -16.92 -6.48 -11.72
N ALA A 4 -16.51 -7.07 -12.85
CA ALA A 4 -15.87 -8.39 -12.85
C ALA A 4 -14.50 -8.36 -12.16
N LEU A 5 -13.70 -7.32 -12.40
CA LEU A 5 -12.43 -7.11 -11.70
C LEU A 5 -12.65 -6.95 -10.18
N ALA A 6 -13.66 -6.17 -9.78
CA ALA A 6 -13.98 -5.95 -8.38
C ALA A 6 -14.39 -7.24 -7.64
N ALA A 7 -15.08 -8.15 -8.35
CA ALA A 7 -15.50 -9.43 -7.79
C ALA A 7 -14.34 -10.39 -7.55
N VAL A 8 -13.35 -10.43 -8.47
CA VAL A 8 -12.20 -11.35 -8.35
C VAL A 8 -11.04 -10.79 -7.54
N GLN A 9 -10.97 -9.47 -7.39
CA GLN A 9 -9.92 -8.80 -6.63
C GLN A 9 -10.52 -7.84 -5.59
N PRO A 10 -11.02 -8.35 -4.47
CA PRO A 10 -11.55 -7.52 -3.39
C PRO A 10 -10.39 -6.77 -2.73
N VAL A 11 -10.24 -5.50 -3.02
CA VAL A 11 -9.26 -4.59 -2.40
C VAL A 11 -9.96 -3.37 -1.82
N GLN A 12 -9.29 -2.72 -0.87
CA GLN A 12 -9.85 -1.61 -0.12
C GLN A 12 -10.01 -0.34 -0.97
N TYR A 13 -9.11 -0.15 -1.94
CA TYR A 13 -9.07 1.04 -2.77
C TYR A 13 -9.35 0.67 -4.23
N GLY A 14 -10.45 1.20 -4.77
CA GLY A 14 -10.80 0.98 -6.15
C GLY A 14 -11.45 2.22 -6.75
N ALA A 15 -11.15 2.49 -8.02
CA ALA A 15 -11.72 3.59 -8.76
C ALA A 15 -12.03 3.20 -10.20
N LEU A 16 -13.11 3.73 -10.71
CA LEU A 16 -13.46 3.75 -12.13
C LEU A 16 -13.60 5.20 -12.55
N ILE A 17 -12.70 5.66 -13.41
CA ILE A 17 -12.70 7.03 -13.91
C ILE A 17 -13.06 6.98 -15.38
N LEU A 18 -14.21 7.56 -15.73
CA LEU A 18 -14.72 7.68 -17.09
C LEU A 18 -14.54 9.13 -17.54
N GLN A 19 -13.92 9.32 -18.70
CA GLN A 19 -13.64 10.65 -19.25
C GLN A 19 -13.99 10.65 -20.73
N ASP A 20 -14.76 11.63 -21.17
CA ASP A 20 -15.11 11.78 -22.58
C ASP A 20 -13.86 12.13 -23.41
N GLY A 21 -13.64 11.39 -24.50
CA GLY A 21 -12.51 11.59 -25.40
C GLY A 21 -11.15 11.13 -24.87
N LEU A 22 -11.08 10.54 -23.68
CA LEU A 22 -9.85 10.02 -23.07
C LEU A 22 -9.99 8.53 -22.69
N PRO A 23 -8.89 7.80 -22.52
CA PRO A 23 -8.95 6.42 -22.02
C PRO A 23 -9.56 6.33 -20.64
N ASN A 24 -10.45 5.36 -20.44
CA ASN A 24 -11.00 5.06 -19.12
C ASN A 24 -9.95 4.43 -18.21
N ASN A 25 -9.90 4.84 -16.96
CA ASN A 25 -8.99 4.29 -15.96
C ASN A 25 -9.74 3.38 -14.99
N LEU A 26 -9.25 2.16 -14.85
CA LEU A 26 -9.76 1.18 -13.90
C LEU A 26 -8.62 0.87 -12.89
N SER A 27 -8.86 1.15 -11.63
CA SER A 27 -7.90 0.90 -10.56
C SER A 27 -8.48 -0.03 -9.50
N ARG A 28 -7.69 -1.03 -9.10
CA ARG A 28 -7.93 -1.90 -7.95
C ARG A 28 -6.61 -2.04 -7.20
N ALA A 29 -6.42 -1.28 -6.12
CA ALA A 29 -5.15 -1.18 -5.41
C ALA A 29 -5.27 -1.67 -3.97
N PRO A 30 -4.35 -2.51 -3.50
CA PRO A 30 -4.22 -2.85 -2.08
C PRO A 30 -3.49 -1.76 -1.28
N GLU A 31 -2.83 -0.85 -1.97
CA GLU A 31 -1.99 0.19 -1.37
C GLU A 31 -2.68 1.55 -1.39
N LEU A 32 -2.48 2.32 -0.33
CA LEU A 32 -2.87 3.72 -0.24
C LEU A 32 -1.63 4.60 -0.23
N PHE A 33 -1.56 5.53 -1.18
CA PHE A 33 -0.50 6.54 -1.19
C PHE A 33 -0.84 7.68 -0.24
N PHE A 34 -1.98 8.34 -0.44
CA PHE A 34 -2.51 9.35 0.47
C PHE A 34 -4.02 9.52 0.31
N CYS A 35 -4.65 10.16 1.27
CA CYS A 35 -6.02 10.64 1.15
C CYS A 35 -6.13 12.07 1.68
N THR A 36 -7.14 12.80 1.18
CA THR A 36 -7.47 14.14 1.66
C THR A 36 -8.85 14.14 2.32
N ASP A 37 -9.08 15.06 3.25
CA ASP A 37 -10.42 15.35 3.73
C ASP A 37 -11.21 16.26 2.77
N ALA A 38 -12.45 16.60 3.13
CA ALA A 38 -13.31 17.45 2.33
C ALA A 38 -12.79 18.90 2.21
N GLN A 39 -11.87 19.31 3.06
CA GLN A 39 -11.21 20.61 3.08
C GLN A 39 -9.90 20.61 2.26
N GLY A 40 -9.54 19.47 1.66
CA GLY A 40 -8.32 19.33 0.88
C GLY A 40 -7.06 19.12 1.71
N ASN A 41 -7.16 19.01 3.04
CA ASN A 41 -6.00 18.68 3.85
C ASN A 41 -5.60 17.23 3.66
N ILE A 42 -4.31 16.97 3.57
CA ILE A 42 -3.80 15.61 3.48
C ILE A 42 -3.99 14.94 4.84
N GLN A 43 -4.96 14.05 4.90
CA GLN A 43 -5.18 13.18 6.05
C GLN A 43 -4.61 11.80 5.75
N THR A 44 -3.30 11.68 5.62
CA THR A 44 -2.68 10.36 5.62
C THR A 44 -2.55 9.90 7.06
N ARG A 45 -3.48 9.10 7.47
CA ARG A 45 -3.27 8.30 8.69
C ARG A 45 -2.16 7.27 8.47
N GLN A 46 -1.97 6.82 7.23
CA GLN A 46 -0.95 5.79 6.95
C GLN A 46 -0.77 5.60 5.44
N THR A 47 0.47 5.71 4.95
CA THR A 47 0.88 5.05 3.70
C THR A 47 1.32 3.62 4.03
N ARG A 48 0.95 2.65 3.17
CA ARG A 48 1.27 1.24 3.39
C ARG A 48 1.92 0.65 2.14
N PRO A 49 3.20 0.94 1.90
CA PRO A 49 3.91 0.30 0.79
C PRO A 49 4.08 -1.19 1.08
N MET A 50 3.68 -2.01 0.13
CA MET A 50 3.78 -3.46 0.22
C MET A 50 4.97 -3.96 -0.60
N LYS A 51 5.88 -4.70 0.04
CA LYS A 51 7.00 -5.37 -0.60
C LYS A 51 7.16 -6.78 -0.06
N GLY A 52 7.70 -7.68 -0.89
CA GLY A 52 7.99 -9.05 -0.48
C GLY A 52 6.75 -9.92 -0.30
N THR A 53 5.78 -9.82 -1.20
CA THR A 53 4.59 -10.69 -1.17
C THR A 53 4.95 -12.15 -1.39
N GLN A 54 4.30 -13.05 -0.64
CA GLN A 54 4.44 -14.49 -0.79
C GLN A 54 3.06 -15.17 -0.78
N PRO A 55 2.92 -16.34 -1.42
CA PRO A 55 1.70 -17.12 -1.33
C PRO A 55 1.38 -17.51 0.11
N ARG A 56 0.12 -17.48 0.48
CA ARG A 56 -0.33 -18.02 1.77
C ARG A 56 -0.15 -19.53 1.82
N HIS A 57 0.25 -20.03 2.97
CA HIS A 57 0.29 -21.48 3.20
C HIS A 57 -1.14 -22.05 3.14
N SER A 58 -1.31 -23.24 2.53
CA SER A 58 -2.61 -23.92 2.46
C SER A 58 -3.16 -24.28 3.84
N ASP A 59 -2.27 -24.66 4.77
CA ASP A 59 -2.59 -24.96 6.16
C ASP A 59 -2.81 -23.67 6.97
N PRO A 60 -4.01 -23.45 7.55
CA PRO A 60 -4.31 -22.28 8.37
C PRO A 60 -3.38 -22.08 9.57
N ALA A 61 -2.91 -23.16 10.20
CA ALA A 61 -2.03 -23.11 11.36
C ALA A 61 -0.64 -22.55 11.01
N LYS A 62 -0.25 -22.62 9.74
CA LYS A 62 1.05 -22.13 9.22
C LYS A 62 0.93 -20.78 8.51
N ARG A 63 -0.25 -20.16 8.48
CA ARG A 63 -0.48 -18.87 7.80
C ARG A 63 0.11 -17.68 8.52
N SER A 64 0.23 -17.76 9.83
CA SER A 64 0.62 -16.62 10.68
C SER A 64 2.08 -16.19 10.52
N ARG A 65 2.96 -17.11 10.13
CA ARG A 65 4.38 -16.81 9.82
C ARG A 65 5.03 -17.98 9.08
N PRO A 66 5.05 -18.03 7.74
CA PRO A 66 5.80 -19.05 7.03
C PRO A 66 7.29 -18.98 7.43
N PRO A 67 7.96 -20.13 7.66
CA PRO A 67 9.39 -20.16 7.89
C PRO A 67 10.12 -19.51 6.69
N GLY A 68 10.99 -18.53 6.96
CA GLY A 68 11.70 -17.78 5.93
C GLY A 68 10.92 -16.63 5.32
N PHE A 69 9.85 -16.15 5.99
CA PHE A 69 9.14 -14.96 5.56
C PHE A 69 10.07 -13.75 5.58
N SER A 70 10.00 -13.12 4.58
CA SER A 70 10.68 -12.12 3.82
C SER A 70 11.14 -10.85 4.53
N CYS A 71 10.67 -10.52 5.73
CA CYS A 71 11.21 -9.38 6.46
C CYS A 71 12.65 -9.58 6.93
N ASP A 72 13.10 -10.83 7.04
CA ASP A 72 14.47 -11.13 7.50
C ASP A 72 15.48 -11.21 6.34
N ARG A 73 15.01 -11.22 5.08
CA ARG A 73 15.90 -11.20 3.93
C ARG A 73 16.44 -9.79 3.70
N PRO A 74 17.77 -9.60 3.65
CA PRO A 74 18.39 -8.28 3.50
C PRO A 74 17.85 -7.49 2.29
N LYS A 75 17.63 -8.18 1.17
CA LYS A 75 17.07 -7.59 -0.06
C LYS A 75 15.69 -6.98 0.20
N ASN A 76 14.75 -7.73 0.79
CA ASN A 76 13.40 -7.25 1.01
C ASN A 76 13.34 -6.12 2.05
N ARG A 77 14.21 -6.17 3.03
CA ARG A 77 14.38 -5.07 4.00
C ARG A 77 14.89 -3.80 3.31
N ALA A 78 15.88 -3.93 2.45
CA ALA A 78 16.43 -2.81 1.69
C ALA A 78 15.38 -2.20 0.76
N GLU A 79 14.63 -3.02 0.02
CA GLU A 79 13.54 -2.56 -0.84
C GLU A 79 12.42 -1.86 -0.06
N ASN A 80 12.01 -2.41 1.09
CA ASN A 80 11.00 -1.79 1.94
C ASN A 80 11.49 -0.46 2.52
N LEU A 81 12.71 -0.42 3.04
CA LEU A 81 13.31 0.80 3.58
C LEU A 81 13.40 1.90 2.52
N MET A 82 13.85 1.55 1.32
CA MET A 82 13.96 2.50 0.20
C MET A 82 12.60 3.11 -0.16
N ILE A 83 11.54 2.31 -0.25
CA ILE A 83 10.19 2.81 -0.56
C ILE A 83 9.63 3.66 0.58
N VAL A 84 9.84 3.26 1.82
CA VAL A 84 9.40 4.06 2.99
C VAL A 84 10.11 5.40 3.03
N ASP A 85 11.42 5.43 2.74
CA ASP A 85 12.19 6.68 2.74
C ASP A 85 11.78 7.61 1.59
N LEU A 86 11.51 7.05 0.41
CA LEU A 86 10.96 7.80 -0.73
C LEU A 86 9.61 8.44 -0.36
N LEU A 87 8.66 7.66 0.14
CA LEU A 87 7.35 8.16 0.53
C LEU A 87 7.43 9.18 1.67
N ARG A 88 8.33 8.98 2.62
CA ARG A 88 8.59 9.94 3.69
C ARG A 88 9.09 11.27 3.14
N ASN A 89 10.01 11.24 2.18
CA ASN A 89 10.50 12.44 1.52
C ASN A 89 9.40 13.16 0.74
N ASP A 90 8.59 12.43 -0.04
CA ASP A 90 7.50 13.02 -0.82
C ASP A 90 6.43 13.65 0.08
N MET A 91 6.06 12.97 1.15
CA MET A 91 5.11 13.49 2.13
C MET A 91 5.66 14.70 2.89
N ALA A 92 6.96 14.71 3.23
CA ALA A 92 7.59 15.83 3.93
C ALA A 92 7.56 17.14 3.16
N ARG A 93 7.44 17.09 1.82
CA ARG A 93 7.33 18.27 0.96
C ARG A 93 5.99 19.00 1.07
N VAL A 94 4.95 18.29 1.48
CA VAL A 94 3.57 18.79 1.50
C VAL A 94 2.94 18.74 2.90
N CYS A 95 3.57 18.09 3.84
CA CYS A 95 3.14 18.00 5.24
C CYS A 95 3.82 19.06 6.11
N GLN A 96 3.24 19.32 7.27
CA GLN A 96 3.89 20.17 8.26
C GLN A 96 5.23 19.57 8.72
N PRO A 97 6.30 20.38 8.87
CA PRO A 97 7.59 19.88 9.35
C PRO A 97 7.46 19.11 10.66
N GLY A 98 8.07 17.91 10.72
CA GLY A 98 8.03 17.04 11.89
C GLY A 98 6.76 16.20 12.08
N SER A 99 5.75 16.35 11.20
CA SER A 99 4.50 15.58 11.31
C SER A 99 4.59 14.18 10.71
N VAL A 100 5.51 13.94 9.78
CA VAL A 100 5.69 12.64 9.12
C VAL A 100 6.41 11.67 10.07
N LYS A 101 5.78 10.52 10.34
CA LYS A 101 6.29 9.48 11.24
C LYS A 101 6.23 8.12 10.57
N VAL A 102 7.09 7.20 10.98
CA VAL A 102 7.14 5.80 10.51
C VAL A 102 6.88 4.85 11.69
N PRO A 103 5.63 4.64 12.09
CA PRO A 103 5.30 3.88 13.30
C PRO A 103 5.47 2.36 13.16
N GLY A 104 5.57 1.83 11.94
CA GLY A 104 5.53 0.39 11.68
C GLY A 104 6.44 -0.07 10.54
N LEU A 105 7.74 0.26 10.62
CA LEU A 105 8.71 -0.24 9.65
C LEU A 105 8.82 -1.77 9.73
N PHE A 106 8.81 -2.45 8.56
CA PHE A 106 8.88 -3.91 8.40
C PHE A 106 7.72 -4.69 9.02
N LYS A 107 6.57 -4.06 9.23
CA LYS A 107 5.38 -4.76 9.72
C LYS A 107 4.86 -5.73 8.66
N VAL A 108 4.61 -6.98 9.07
CA VAL A 108 3.96 -7.99 8.22
C VAL A 108 2.46 -7.89 8.38
N GLU A 109 1.75 -7.86 7.27
CA GLU A 109 0.28 -7.90 7.23
C GLU A 109 -0.19 -9.17 6.50
N THR A 110 -1.27 -9.78 6.98
CA THR A 110 -1.85 -11.02 6.43
C THR A 110 -3.31 -10.81 6.02
#